data_34a141d9ee795894d7b020631de4fae5
#
_entry.id   34a141d9ee795894d7b020631de4fae5
#
_cell.length_a   1.000
_cell.length_b   1.000
_cell.length_c   1.000
_cell.angle_alpha   90.00
_cell.angle_beta   90.00
_cell.angle_gamma   90.00
#
_symmetry.space_group_name_H-M   'P 1'
#
loop_
_entity.id
_entity.type
_entity.pdbx_description
1 polymer ?
#
loop_
_entity_poly.entity_id
_entity_poly.type
_entity_poly.pdbx_seq_one_letter_code
_entity_poly.pdbx_strand_id
1 'polypeptide(L)'
;DSTEIYQEGLRIPPLKLFEGGKRNETMWSLIEKNVRIPIQVLGDLRAQLAACHIAETQFAELLRRYGLEKVDIYMEEVIDYAERLTRAAIAELPDGEWSFEDWIDDDGIDLDRPIRLFVKITKSGEEMVVDWTGSSEQVKGAINCSLSFTVAHSVGAIRCVLPLNIPSNEGVFRVIKVIAPPGTITNMVLPAACAARGLTGFRMGDCMFGALAMMLPDRVCAASDGGNTGVSIGGYDDERKPYIYVDFSCGTHGGRPWADGLQGNSNMFANMASQSIEVIETEQPMQILSYELVADRAGAGKYRGGAPFRRDYRFLEREAVLQVRSDRQKYRPYGLYGGYPGQPSANSLNPDKENRTMASKITMEIGYGTVFRHELAGGGGWGDPLERDTEKVLMDVRNELVSTEAAFKDYGVMVDTATWTVDADATEARRAAIRAGRTGETAKVMWEEPQMTDAAKG
;
A
#
# COMPACT_ATOMS: atom_id res chain seq x y z
N ASP A 1 -19.85 -6.77 4.76
CA ASP A 1 -18.79 -6.04 5.43
C ASP A 1 -18.95 -6.05 6.92
N SER A 2 -17.84 -6.31 7.67
CA SER A 2 -17.87 -6.22 9.11
C SER A 2 -17.96 -4.75 9.54
N THR A 3 -18.85 -4.48 10.49
CA THR A 3 -19.04 -3.20 11.15
C THR A 3 -18.56 -3.21 12.59
N GLU A 4 -18.27 -4.39 13.09
CA GLU A 4 -17.74 -4.66 14.42
C GLU A 4 -16.71 -5.79 14.38
N ILE A 5 -15.70 -5.71 15.22
CA ILE A 5 -14.62 -6.71 15.30
C ILE A 5 -15.15 -8.12 15.63
N TYR A 6 -16.31 -8.25 16.26
CA TYR A 6 -16.93 -9.54 16.55
C TYR A 6 -17.38 -10.31 15.31
N GLN A 7 -17.58 -9.64 14.18
CA GLN A 7 -17.95 -10.23 12.90
C GLN A 7 -16.73 -10.71 12.11
N GLU A 8 -15.51 -10.33 12.53
CA GLU A 8 -14.26 -10.60 11.80
C GLU A 8 -13.63 -11.95 12.13
N GLY A 9 -14.16 -12.65 13.10
CA GLY A 9 -13.69 -13.98 13.46
C GLY A 9 -13.66 -14.24 14.96
N LEU A 10 -13.14 -15.41 15.32
CA LEU A 10 -13.04 -15.86 16.69
C LEU A 10 -11.96 -15.06 17.44
N ARG A 11 -12.36 -14.33 18.47
CA ARG A 11 -11.44 -13.58 19.33
C ARG A 11 -10.95 -14.47 20.45
N ILE A 12 -9.73 -14.98 20.31
CA ILE A 12 -9.10 -15.87 21.30
C ILE A 12 -8.22 -15.01 22.21
N PRO A 13 -8.45 -15.02 23.54
CA PRO A 13 -7.53 -14.39 24.48
C PRO A 13 -6.19 -15.14 24.48
N PRO A 14 -5.13 -14.59 25.12
CA PRO A 14 -3.85 -15.29 25.24
C PRO A 14 -4.01 -16.64 25.95
N LEU A 15 -4.12 -17.72 25.18
CA LEU A 15 -4.25 -19.09 25.66
C LEU A 15 -3.13 -19.95 25.09
N LYS A 16 -2.72 -20.95 25.85
CA LYS A 16 -1.66 -21.87 25.43
C LYS A 16 -2.19 -22.92 24.44
N LEU A 17 -1.59 -22.99 23.25
CA LEU A 17 -1.84 -24.10 22.32
C LEU A 17 -1.13 -25.39 22.75
N PHE A 18 -0.01 -25.26 23.46
CA PHE A 18 0.72 -26.34 24.11
C PHE A 18 1.01 -25.99 25.57
N GLU A 19 0.90 -26.96 26.46
CA GLU A 19 1.22 -26.82 27.88
C GLU A 19 2.05 -28.00 28.34
N GLY A 20 3.26 -27.73 28.83
CA GLY A 20 4.19 -28.78 29.24
C GLY A 20 4.50 -29.79 28.13
N GLY A 21 4.62 -29.32 26.87
CA GLY A 21 4.88 -30.15 25.70
C GLY A 21 3.67 -30.94 25.16
N LYS A 22 2.50 -30.79 25.80
CA LYS A 22 1.27 -31.45 25.37
C LYS A 22 0.33 -30.49 24.66
N ARG A 23 -0.25 -30.95 23.56
CA ARG A 23 -1.21 -30.18 22.76
C ARG A 23 -2.51 -29.96 23.56
N ASN A 24 -3.02 -28.74 23.53
CA ASN A 24 -4.33 -28.42 24.10
C ASN A 24 -5.42 -28.82 23.07
N GLU A 25 -5.93 -30.04 23.16
CA GLU A 25 -6.90 -30.60 22.20
C GLU A 25 -8.19 -29.78 22.11
N THR A 26 -8.62 -29.16 23.23
CA THR A 26 -9.81 -28.30 23.25
C THR A 26 -9.63 -27.08 22.35
N MET A 27 -8.47 -26.42 22.44
CA MET A 27 -8.17 -25.24 21.61
C MET A 27 -8.07 -25.62 20.13
N TRP A 28 -7.41 -26.72 19.81
CA TRP A 28 -7.29 -27.18 18.43
C TRP A 28 -8.65 -27.53 17.82
N SER A 29 -9.51 -28.25 18.55
CA SER A 29 -10.86 -28.58 18.13
C SER A 29 -11.75 -27.34 17.97
N LEU A 30 -11.59 -26.36 18.87
CA LEU A 30 -12.30 -25.08 18.77
C LEU A 30 -11.92 -24.34 17.46
N ILE A 31 -10.62 -24.21 17.18
CA ILE A 31 -10.15 -23.55 15.96
C ILE A 31 -10.64 -24.32 14.73
N GLU A 32 -10.44 -25.64 14.69
CA GLU A 32 -10.85 -26.48 13.57
C GLU A 32 -12.33 -26.31 13.18
N LYS A 33 -13.22 -26.21 14.18
CA LYS A 33 -14.66 -26.05 13.96
C LYS A 33 -15.11 -24.64 13.61
N ASN A 34 -14.26 -23.64 13.81
CA ASN A 34 -14.62 -22.24 13.60
C ASN A 34 -13.95 -21.60 12.37
N VAL A 35 -13.21 -22.39 11.58
CA VAL A 35 -12.61 -21.93 10.32
C VAL A 35 -13.18 -22.68 9.13
N ARG A 36 -13.29 -22.02 7.98
CA ARG A 36 -13.91 -22.60 6.79
C ARG A 36 -13.02 -23.65 6.12
N ILE A 37 -11.70 -23.44 6.13
CA ILE A 37 -10.71 -24.35 5.53
C ILE A 37 -9.71 -24.79 6.61
N PRO A 38 -10.09 -25.77 7.48
CA PRO A 38 -9.27 -26.17 8.63
C PRO A 38 -7.88 -26.67 8.25
N ILE A 39 -7.76 -27.34 7.11
CA ILE A 39 -6.49 -27.94 6.69
C ILE A 39 -5.38 -26.89 6.48
N GLN A 40 -5.74 -25.75 5.90
CA GLN A 40 -4.82 -24.64 5.69
C GLN A 40 -4.50 -23.93 7.00
N VAL A 41 -5.52 -23.50 7.75
CA VAL A 41 -5.33 -22.74 9.00
C VAL A 41 -4.56 -23.55 10.04
N LEU A 42 -4.85 -24.84 10.21
CA LEU A 42 -4.10 -25.69 11.13
C LEU A 42 -2.70 -26.01 10.58
N GLY A 43 -2.51 -26.01 9.27
CA GLY A 43 -1.21 -26.10 8.61
C GLY A 43 -0.32 -24.93 8.97
N ASP A 44 -0.85 -23.69 8.86
CA ASP A 44 -0.15 -22.46 9.22
C ASP A 44 0.21 -22.41 10.70
N LEU A 45 -0.70 -22.81 11.59
CA LEU A 45 -0.41 -22.91 13.02
C LEU A 45 0.72 -23.91 13.33
N ARG A 46 0.77 -25.05 12.62
CA ARG A 46 1.87 -26.02 12.78
C ARG A 46 3.20 -25.44 12.29
N ALA A 47 3.18 -24.66 11.18
CA ALA A 47 4.37 -24.00 10.67
C ALA A 47 4.91 -22.95 11.67
N GLN A 48 4.02 -22.16 12.29
CA GLN A 48 4.39 -21.21 13.35
C GLN A 48 4.99 -21.92 14.57
N LEU A 49 4.41 -23.04 14.99
CA LEU A 49 4.95 -23.85 16.11
C LEU A 49 6.32 -24.45 15.77
N ALA A 50 6.52 -24.90 14.54
CA ALA A 50 7.83 -25.39 14.09
C ALA A 50 8.89 -24.28 14.13
N ALA A 51 8.53 -23.07 13.71
CA ALA A 51 9.41 -21.90 13.80
C ALA A 51 9.78 -21.57 15.27
N CYS A 52 8.81 -21.60 16.19
CA CYS A 52 9.07 -21.41 17.62
C CYS A 52 10.02 -22.47 18.17
N HIS A 53 9.84 -23.74 17.79
CA HIS A 53 10.71 -24.83 18.27
C HIS A 53 12.15 -24.68 17.75
N ILE A 54 12.32 -24.29 16.48
CA ILE A 54 13.66 -24.02 15.92
C ILE A 54 14.31 -22.84 16.67
N ALA A 55 13.57 -21.76 16.89
CA ALA A 55 14.07 -20.59 17.61
C ALA A 55 14.48 -20.93 19.05
N GLU A 56 13.67 -21.72 19.78
CA GLU A 56 13.98 -22.21 21.12
C GLU A 56 15.29 -23.02 21.13
N THR A 57 15.44 -23.95 20.17
CA THR A 57 16.61 -24.80 20.07
C THR A 57 17.88 -23.98 19.79
N GLN A 58 17.82 -23.04 18.85
CA GLN A 58 18.95 -22.19 18.50
C GLN A 58 19.32 -21.22 19.63
N PHE A 59 18.32 -20.66 20.29
CA PHE A 59 18.55 -19.79 21.44
C PHE A 59 19.16 -20.53 22.63
N ALA A 60 18.68 -21.75 22.92
CA ALA A 60 19.28 -22.60 23.95
C ALA A 60 20.75 -22.94 23.64
N GLU A 61 21.11 -23.15 22.35
CA GLU A 61 22.50 -23.34 21.96
C GLU A 61 23.34 -22.08 22.14
N LEU A 62 22.79 -20.91 21.83
CA LEU A 62 23.44 -19.62 22.08
C LEU A 62 23.76 -19.44 23.56
N LEU A 63 22.76 -19.74 24.44
CA LEU A 63 22.93 -19.69 25.91
C LEU A 63 23.98 -20.68 26.39
N ARG A 64 24.00 -21.89 25.85
CA ARG A 64 25.00 -22.91 26.21
C ARG A 64 26.42 -22.47 25.81
N ARG A 65 26.56 -21.79 24.67
CA ARG A 65 27.85 -21.32 24.15
C ARG A 65 28.41 -20.12 24.89
N TYR A 66 27.58 -19.15 25.22
CA TYR A 66 28.01 -17.85 25.74
C TYR A 66 27.62 -17.59 27.20
N GLY A 67 26.69 -18.36 27.76
CA GLY A 67 26.10 -18.14 29.09
C GLY A 67 24.98 -17.09 29.07
N LEU A 68 24.01 -17.22 29.98
CA LEU A 68 22.84 -16.35 30.06
C LEU A 68 23.23 -14.88 30.30
N GLU A 69 24.08 -14.64 31.31
CA GLU A 69 24.50 -13.26 31.66
C GLU A 69 25.10 -12.51 30.48
N LYS A 70 25.96 -13.17 29.71
CA LYS A 70 26.60 -12.55 28.56
C LYS A 70 25.63 -12.31 27.42
N VAL A 71 24.71 -13.23 27.16
CA VAL A 71 23.68 -13.07 26.12
C VAL A 71 22.74 -11.93 26.47
N ASP A 72 22.31 -11.82 27.73
CA ASP A 72 21.45 -10.76 28.23
C ASP A 72 22.09 -9.37 28.04
N ILE A 73 23.35 -9.22 28.48
CA ILE A 73 24.12 -7.98 28.26
C ILE A 73 24.18 -7.61 26.76
N TYR A 74 24.46 -8.57 25.87
CA TYR A 74 24.54 -8.27 24.45
C TYR A 74 23.20 -7.97 23.79
N MET A 75 22.10 -8.54 24.30
CA MET A 75 20.75 -8.18 23.83
C MET A 75 20.44 -6.73 24.13
N GLU A 76 20.71 -6.24 25.34
CA GLU A 76 20.57 -4.84 25.70
C GLU A 76 21.49 -3.93 24.89
N GLU A 77 22.76 -4.30 24.75
CA GLU A 77 23.74 -3.52 23.98
C GLU A 77 23.36 -3.38 22.49
N VAL A 78 22.74 -4.39 21.87
CA VAL A 78 22.26 -4.31 20.48
C VAL A 78 21.09 -3.32 20.37
N ILE A 79 20.21 -3.26 21.37
CA ILE A 79 19.12 -2.30 21.41
C ILE A 79 19.65 -0.88 21.62
N ASP A 80 20.54 -0.69 22.58
CA ASP A 80 21.17 0.61 22.87
C ASP A 80 22.03 1.10 21.70
N TYR A 81 22.70 0.19 21.00
CA TYR A 81 23.44 0.50 19.77
C TYR A 81 22.53 1.04 18.68
N ALA A 82 21.37 0.40 18.45
CA ALA A 82 20.40 0.87 17.48
C ALA A 82 19.82 2.24 17.87
N GLU A 83 19.56 2.46 19.17
CA GLU A 83 19.12 3.77 19.69
C GLU A 83 20.15 4.85 19.42
N ARG A 84 21.44 4.63 19.77
CA ARG A 84 22.52 5.60 19.54
C ARG A 84 22.66 5.95 18.06
N LEU A 85 22.63 4.95 17.16
CA LEU A 85 22.69 5.19 15.71
C LEU A 85 21.48 5.96 15.20
N THR A 86 20.28 5.64 15.72
CA THR A 86 19.04 6.34 15.32
C THR A 86 19.07 7.79 15.76
N ARG A 87 19.49 8.09 17.01
CA ARG A 87 19.64 9.46 17.50
C ARG A 87 20.64 10.25 16.67
N ALA A 88 21.81 9.67 16.40
CA ALA A 88 22.83 10.31 15.56
C ALA A 88 22.30 10.60 14.15
N ALA A 89 21.59 9.67 13.53
CA ALA A 89 21.03 9.88 12.20
C ALA A 89 19.90 10.93 12.18
N ILE A 90 19.06 10.98 13.22
CA ILE A 90 18.02 12.00 13.35
C ILE A 90 18.62 13.37 13.63
N ALA A 91 19.71 13.46 14.40
CA ALA A 91 20.40 14.73 14.67
C ALA A 91 20.90 15.42 13.39
N GLU A 92 21.22 14.66 12.34
CA GLU A 92 21.65 15.20 11.04
C GLU A 92 20.50 15.80 10.21
N LEU A 93 19.24 15.52 10.57
CA LEU A 93 18.08 16.04 9.88
C LEU A 93 17.75 17.47 10.33
N PRO A 94 17.09 18.30 9.48
CA PRO A 94 16.71 19.66 9.87
C PRO A 94 15.68 19.65 11.01
N ASP A 95 15.82 20.60 11.95
CA ASP A 95 14.81 20.86 12.97
C ASP A 95 13.61 21.60 12.36
N GLY A 96 12.40 21.28 12.81
CA GLY A 96 11.19 21.91 12.31
C GLY A 96 9.92 21.08 12.49
N GLU A 97 8.85 21.57 11.87
CA GLU A 97 7.55 20.93 11.83
C GLU A 97 7.06 20.85 10.38
N TRP A 98 6.56 19.69 10.01
CA TRP A 98 5.99 19.41 8.67
C TRP A 98 4.69 18.65 8.83
N SER A 99 3.66 19.07 8.12
CA SER A 99 2.38 18.39 8.15
C SER A 99 1.90 18.07 6.74
N PHE A 100 1.15 17.00 6.63
CA PHE A 100 0.54 16.56 5.37
C PHE A 100 -0.80 15.91 5.62
N GLU A 101 -1.68 15.96 4.63
CA GLU A 101 -2.95 15.25 4.66
C GLU A 101 -3.19 14.47 3.37
N ASP A 102 -3.83 13.34 3.49
CA ASP A 102 -4.34 12.54 2.38
C ASP A 102 -5.73 12.00 2.76
N TRP A 103 -6.47 11.51 1.78
CA TRP A 103 -7.86 11.12 1.96
C TRP A 103 -8.12 9.73 1.42
N ILE A 104 -8.89 8.94 2.17
CA ILE A 104 -9.48 7.68 1.73
C ILE A 104 -10.86 7.98 1.18
N ASP A 105 -11.25 7.33 0.07
CA ASP A 105 -12.48 7.61 -0.66
C ASP A 105 -13.75 7.53 0.22
N ASP A 106 -13.84 6.48 1.03
CA ASP A 106 -14.96 6.17 1.93
C ASP A 106 -14.63 4.92 2.77
N ASP A 107 -15.54 4.49 3.65
CA ASP A 107 -15.38 3.28 4.47
C ASP A 107 -16.08 2.03 3.88
N GLY A 108 -16.71 2.15 2.71
CA GLY A 108 -17.49 1.08 2.07
C GLY A 108 -18.91 0.92 2.61
N ILE A 109 -19.32 1.73 3.57
CA ILE A 109 -20.67 1.77 4.16
C ILE A 109 -21.29 3.14 3.95
N ASP A 110 -20.58 4.19 4.35
CA ASP A 110 -20.94 5.59 4.08
C ASP A 110 -20.09 6.10 2.90
N LEU A 111 -20.62 5.93 1.68
CA LEU A 111 -19.89 6.20 0.43
C LEU A 111 -19.67 7.68 0.14
N ASP A 112 -20.42 8.55 0.82
CA ASP A 112 -20.36 10.02 0.63
C ASP A 112 -19.48 10.71 1.67
N ARG A 113 -18.87 9.93 2.57
CA ARG A 113 -18.02 10.45 3.64
C ARG A 113 -16.55 10.12 3.41
N PRO A 114 -15.75 11.03 2.85
CA PRO A 114 -14.31 10.84 2.74
C PRO A 114 -13.66 10.87 4.12
N ILE A 115 -12.56 10.12 4.24
CA ILE A 115 -11.84 9.90 5.51
C ILE A 115 -10.49 10.58 5.43
N ARG A 116 -10.29 11.60 6.25
CA ARG A 116 -9.06 12.37 6.34
C ARG A 116 -8.01 11.63 7.15
N LEU A 117 -6.80 11.54 6.61
CA LEU A 117 -5.57 11.22 7.33
C LEU A 117 -4.73 12.48 7.42
N PHE A 118 -4.38 12.87 8.62
CA PHE A 118 -3.52 14.04 8.86
C PHE A 118 -2.36 13.64 9.74
N VAL A 119 -1.16 14.01 9.34
CA VAL A 119 0.06 13.78 10.12
C VAL A 119 0.86 15.05 10.27
N LYS A 120 1.41 15.25 11.46
CA LYS A 120 2.43 16.26 11.74
C LYS A 120 3.69 15.59 12.27
N ILE A 121 4.83 15.88 11.66
CA ILE A 121 6.15 15.43 12.08
C ILE A 121 6.86 16.62 12.70
N THR A 122 7.25 16.49 13.95
CA THR A 122 8.09 17.47 14.65
C THR A 122 9.46 16.85 14.93
N LYS A 123 10.52 17.46 14.48
CA LYS A 123 11.91 17.05 14.75
C LYS A 123 12.62 18.13 15.55
N SER A 124 13.24 17.75 16.66
CA SER A 124 14.02 18.64 17.51
C SER A 124 15.21 17.90 18.10
N GLY A 125 16.43 18.37 17.81
CA GLY A 125 17.66 17.71 18.26
C GLY A 125 17.76 16.26 17.78
N GLU A 126 17.75 15.31 18.69
CA GLU A 126 17.89 13.87 18.44
C GLU A 126 16.55 13.11 18.47
N GLU A 127 15.43 13.82 18.61
CA GLU A 127 14.11 13.20 18.78
C GLU A 127 13.14 13.59 17.67
N MET A 128 12.20 12.69 17.42
CA MET A 128 11.14 12.89 16.44
C MET A 128 9.78 12.51 17.01
N VAL A 129 8.78 13.34 16.77
CA VAL A 129 7.38 13.09 17.13
C VAL A 129 6.55 13.02 15.87
N VAL A 130 5.77 11.96 15.74
CA VAL A 130 4.76 11.77 14.68
C VAL A 130 3.39 11.88 15.34
N ASP A 131 2.62 12.88 14.98
CA ASP A 131 1.32 13.18 15.57
C ASP A 131 0.21 13.06 14.51
N TRP A 132 -0.71 12.12 14.75
CA TRP A 132 -1.89 11.86 13.91
C TRP A 132 -3.14 12.60 14.40
N THR A 133 -3.01 13.52 15.36
CA THR A 133 -4.13 14.36 15.83
C THR A 133 -4.69 15.19 14.69
N GLY A 134 -6.00 15.11 14.45
CA GLY A 134 -6.67 15.76 13.31
C GLY A 134 -7.06 14.79 12.20
N SER A 135 -6.68 13.51 12.29
CA SER A 135 -7.27 12.45 11.46
C SER A 135 -8.73 12.22 11.84
N SER A 136 -9.51 11.69 10.88
CA SER A 136 -10.94 11.40 11.09
C SER A 136 -11.18 10.47 12.28
N GLU A 137 -12.37 10.56 12.86
CA GLU A 137 -12.88 9.57 13.81
C GLU A 137 -12.90 8.17 13.19
N GLN A 138 -12.88 7.14 14.03
CA GLN A 138 -13.07 5.76 13.57
C GLN A 138 -14.39 5.62 12.82
N VAL A 139 -14.41 4.72 11.84
CA VAL A 139 -15.53 4.51 10.92
C VAL A 139 -16.20 3.17 11.15
N LYS A 140 -17.39 2.98 10.56
CA LYS A 140 -18.13 1.71 10.64
C LYS A 140 -17.48 0.62 9.80
N GLY A 141 -16.91 0.96 8.63
CA GLY A 141 -16.23 0.00 7.77
C GLY A 141 -14.96 -0.56 8.41
N ALA A 142 -14.55 -1.74 7.97
CA ALA A 142 -13.47 -2.53 8.57
C ALA A 142 -12.04 -2.02 8.27
N ILE A 143 -11.87 -0.73 8.05
CA ILE A 143 -10.59 -0.11 7.67
C ILE A 143 -9.88 0.64 8.81
N ASN A 144 -10.39 0.55 10.05
CA ASN A 144 -9.78 1.19 11.19
C ASN A 144 -8.44 0.56 11.58
N CYS A 145 -7.49 1.35 12.06
CA CYS A 145 -6.18 0.89 12.51
C CYS A 145 -6.08 0.78 14.03
N SER A 146 -5.39 -0.25 14.50
CA SER A 146 -4.95 -0.32 15.89
C SER A 146 -3.72 0.57 16.11
N LEU A 147 -3.48 1.01 17.35
CA LEU A 147 -2.31 1.82 17.69
C LEU A 147 -0.99 1.16 17.27
N SER A 148 -0.85 -0.14 17.50
CA SER A 148 0.36 -0.89 17.12
C SER A 148 0.64 -0.83 15.62
N PHE A 149 -0.41 -0.90 14.79
CA PHE A 149 -0.30 -0.79 13.34
C PHE A 149 0.12 0.63 12.91
N THR A 150 -0.45 1.66 13.54
CA THR A 150 -0.09 3.07 13.32
C THR A 150 1.35 3.36 13.72
N VAL A 151 1.80 2.86 14.87
CA VAL A 151 3.20 2.99 15.31
C VAL A 151 4.15 2.32 14.32
N ALA A 152 3.84 1.09 13.89
CA ALA A 152 4.68 0.36 12.94
C ALA A 152 4.83 1.11 11.59
N HIS A 153 3.74 1.67 11.04
CA HIS A 153 3.79 2.43 9.78
C HIS A 153 4.50 3.77 9.94
N SER A 154 4.30 4.47 11.05
CA SER A 154 4.99 5.74 11.34
C SER A 154 6.51 5.54 11.45
N VAL A 155 6.93 4.58 12.26
CA VAL A 155 8.35 4.26 12.43
C VAL A 155 8.96 3.70 11.14
N GLY A 156 8.21 2.84 10.42
CA GLY A 156 8.63 2.28 9.15
C GLY A 156 8.89 3.34 8.08
N ALA A 157 8.01 4.36 7.97
CA ALA A 157 8.20 5.47 7.04
C ALA A 157 9.48 6.28 7.35
N ILE A 158 9.72 6.57 8.64
CA ILE A 158 10.96 7.24 9.06
C ILE A 158 12.17 6.35 8.76
N ARG A 159 12.07 5.04 9.00
CA ARG A 159 13.15 4.09 8.69
C ARG A 159 13.56 4.10 7.22
N CYS A 160 12.63 4.38 6.30
CA CYS A 160 12.93 4.48 4.86
C CYS A 160 13.86 5.64 4.49
N VAL A 161 13.95 6.68 5.33
CA VAL A 161 14.80 7.86 5.08
C VAL A 161 16.05 7.87 5.95
N LEU A 162 16.20 6.93 6.87
CA LEU A 162 17.39 6.77 7.72
C LEU A 162 18.40 5.81 7.09
N PRO A 163 19.69 5.83 7.53
CA PRO A 163 20.70 4.89 7.04
C PRO A 163 20.33 3.43 7.21
N LEU A 164 20.65 2.60 6.20
CA LEU A 164 20.28 1.17 6.15
C LEU A 164 21.00 0.30 7.20
N ASN A 165 22.15 0.73 7.69
CA ASN A 165 22.98 -0.01 8.65
C ASN A 165 22.49 0.06 10.11
N ILE A 166 21.42 0.80 10.40
CA ILE A 166 20.82 0.81 11.73
C ILE A 166 20.03 -0.50 11.93
N PRO A 167 20.30 -1.30 12.98
CA PRO A 167 19.52 -2.49 13.26
C PRO A 167 18.06 -2.17 13.55
N SER A 168 17.13 -2.95 12.97
CA SER A 168 15.69 -2.77 13.21
C SER A 168 15.26 -3.53 14.47
N ASN A 169 15.26 -2.85 15.60
CA ASN A 169 14.83 -3.36 16.90
C ASN A 169 14.19 -2.24 17.75
N GLU A 170 13.91 -2.52 19.01
CA GLU A 170 13.28 -1.60 19.97
C GLU A 170 14.04 -0.27 20.13
N GLY A 171 15.36 -0.25 19.92
CA GLY A 171 16.16 0.97 19.99
C GLY A 171 15.71 2.08 19.03
N VAL A 172 15.19 1.71 17.85
CA VAL A 172 14.60 2.68 16.91
C VAL A 172 13.30 3.28 17.47
N PHE A 173 12.46 2.46 18.09
CA PHE A 173 11.17 2.90 18.64
C PHE A 173 11.33 3.82 19.85
N ARG A 174 12.42 3.71 20.62
CA ARG A 174 12.69 4.58 21.77
C ARG A 174 12.92 6.04 21.38
N VAL A 175 13.31 6.32 20.15
CA VAL A 175 13.66 7.66 19.64
C VAL A 175 12.49 8.36 18.96
N ILE A 176 11.54 7.59 18.44
CA ILE A 176 10.43 8.09 17.64
C ILE A 176 9.13 7.94 18.43
N LYS A 177 8.59 9.07 18.89
CA LYS A 177 7.31 9.09 19.62
C LYS A 177 6.16 9.20 18.62
N VAL A 178 5.16 8.31 18.74
CA VAL A 178 3.94 8.34 17.92
C VAL A 178 2.75 8.71 18.80
N ILE A 179 1.98 9.69 18.37
CA ILE A 179 0.74 10.16 19.00
C ILE A 179 -0.41 9.85 18.05
N ALA A 180 -1.40 9.11 18.52
CA ALA A 180 -2.65 8.85 17.80
C ALA A 180 -3.80 8.82 18.83
N PRO A 181 -4.70 9.81 18.82
CA PRO A 181 -5.79 9.88 19.79
C PRO A 181 -6.72 8.66 19.70
N PRO A 182 -7.15 8.07 20.83
CA PRO A 182 -8.11 6.98 20.83
C PRO A 182 -9.44 7.38 20.18
N GLY A 183 -10.08 6.44 19.49
CA GLY A 183 -11.35 6.67 18.81
C GLY A 183 -11.21 7.31 17.42
N THR A 184 -9.98 7.44 16.91
CA THR A 184 -9.71 7.86 15.53
C THR A 184 -9.47 6.66 14.61
N ILE A 185 -9.52 6.90 13.29
CA ILE A 185 -9.19 5.90 12.27
C ILE A 185 -7.79 5.31 12.45
N THR A 186 -6.88 6.07 13.06
CA THR A 186 -5.49 5.68 13.32
C THR A 186 -5.27 5.01 14.67
N ASN A 187 -6.27 5.03 15.56
CA ASN A 187 -6.22 4.38 16.88
C ASN A 187 -7.64 4.02 17.34
N MET A 188 -8.18 2.98 16.74
CA MET A 188 -9.53 2.53 17.01
C MET A 188 -9.73 2.03 18.44
N VAL A 189 -10.95 2.18 18.92
CA VAL A 189 -11.44 1.57 20.16
C VAL A 189 -12.57 0.59 19.84
N LEU A 190 -12.71 -0.43 20.68
CA LEU A 190 -13.76 -1.44 20.52
C LEU A 190 -15.16 -0.78 20.53
N PRO A 191 -16.10 -1.31 19.74
CA PRO A 191 -16.06 -2.54 18.95
C PRO A 191 -15.67 -2.36 17.46
N ALA A 192 -14.96 -1.30 17.10
CA ALA A 192 -14.65 -0.99 15.70
C ALA A 192 -14.03 -2.17 14.95
N ALA A 193 -14.43 -2.36 13.69
CA ALA A 193 -13.92 -3.38 12.79
C ALA A 193 -12.57 -2.96 12.15
N CYS A 194 -11.67 -3.92 11.89
CA CYS A 194 -10.32 -3.64 11.39
C CYS A 194 -9.72 -4.71 10.46
N ALA A 195 -10.53 -5.60 9.90
CA ALA A 195 -10.03 -6.67 9.03
C ALA A 195 -9.29 -6.14 7.79
N ALA A 196 -9.74 -5.01 7.24
CA ALA A 196 -9.14 -4.35 6.08
C ALA A 196 -8.25 -3.13 6.45
N ARG A 197 -7.70 -3.09 7.67
CA ARG A 197 -6.84 -1.99 8.16
C ARG A 197 -5.63 -1.69 7.28
N GLY A 198 -5.18 -2.68 6.50
CA GLY A 198 -4.07 -2.51 5.55
C GLY A 198 -4.31 -1.37 4.57
N LEU A 199 -5.55 -1.15 4.14
CA LEU A 199 -5.90 -0.06 3.24
C LEU A 199 -5.57 1.31 3.87
N THR A 200 -5.99 1.54 5.11
CA THR A 200 -5.65 2.77 5.85
C THR A 200 -4.17 2.87 6.16
N GLY A 201 -3.53 1.79 6.64
CA GLY A 201 -2.13 1.81 7.02
C GLY A 201 -1.17 2.10 5.88
N PHE A 202 -1.42 1.53 4.71
CA PHE A 202 -0.60 1.83 3.52
C PHE A 202 -0.79 3.27 3.06
N ARG A 203 -2.03 3.80 3.15
CA ARG A 203 -2.29 5.22 2.91
C ARG A 203 -1.60 6.13 3.93
N MET A 204 -1.51 5.72 5.19
CA MET A 204 -0.71 6.43 6.19
C MET A 204 0.76 6.52 5.79
N GLY A 205 1.32 5.51 5.14
CA GLY A 205 2.67 5.55 4.59
C GLY A 205 2.85 6.66 3.56
N ASP A 206 1.94 6.79 2.60
CA ASP A 206 1.95 7.90 1.64
C ASP A 206 1.79 9.26 2.35
N CYS A 207 0.90 9.36 3.34
CA CYS A 207 0.70 10.57 4.12
C CYS A 207 1.99 10.99 4.86
N MET A 208 2.70 10.01 5.48
CA MET A 208 4.02 10.23 6.09
C MET A 208 5.05 10.71 5.07
N PHE A 209 5.08 10.10 3.88
CA PHE A 209 6.01 10.50 2.83
C PHE A 209 5.72 11.91 2.29
N GLY A 210 4.47 12.33 2.22
CA GLY A 210 4.11 13.70 1.90
C GLY A 210 4.73 14.71 2.89
N ALA A 211 4.66 14.44 4.20
CA ALA A 211 5.28 15.27 5.22
C ALA A 211 6.83 15.20 5.17
N LEU A 212 7.38 13.99 5.00
CA LEU A 212 8.83 13.77 4.89
C LEU A 212 9.42 14.42 3.61
N ALA A 213 8.66 14.49 2.52
CA ALA A 213 9.10 15.15 1.29
C ALA A 213 9.42 16.63 1.52
N MET A 214 8.62 17.34 2.34
CA MET A 214 8.89 18.73 2.67
C MET A 214 10.15 18.91 3.51
N MET A 215 10.50 17.91 4.32
CA MET A 215 11.72 17.90 5.14
C MET A 215 12.94 17.44 4.33
N LEU A 216 12.77 16.43 3.48
CA LEU A 216 13.83 15.67 2.79
C LEU A 216 13.49 15.50 1.29
N PRO A 217 13.54 16.57 0.48
CA PRO A 217 13.13 16.54 -0.92
C PRO A 217 13.85 15.49 -1.76
N ASP A 218 15.10 15.17 -1.44
CA ASP A 218 15.93 14.26 -2.23
C ASP A 218 15.86 12.80 -1.77
N ARG A 219 15.03 12.47 -0.78
CA ARG A 219 15.00 11.14 -0.17
C ARG A 219 13.67 10.41 -0.30
N VAL A 220 12.61 11.09 -0.73
CA VAL A 220 11.24 10.57 -0.66
C VAL A 220 10.62 10.46 -2.05
N CYS A 221 9.89 9.37 -2.30
CA CYS A 221 9.12 9.16 -3.52
C CYS A 221 7.76 9.85 -3.47
N ALA A 222 7.17 10.08 -4.63
CA ALA A 222 5.78 10.47 -4.77
C ALA A 222 4.82 9.34 -4.32
N ALA A 223 3.51 9.63 -4.26
CA ALA A 223 2.54 8.67 -3.74
C ALA A 223 2.48 7.38 -4.54
N SER A 224 2.29 6.29 -3.81
CA SER A 224 1.97 4.97 -4.36
C SER A 224 0.48 4.86 -4.69
N ASP A 225 0.03 3.69 -5.16
CA ASP A 225 -1.41 3.37 -5.25
C ASP A 225 -2.14 3.49 -3.90
N GLY A 226 -1.39 3.59 -2.81
CA GLY A 226 -1.89 3.87 -1.47
C GLY A 226 -2.67 2.74 -0.84
N GLY A 227 -2.53 1.54 -1.31
CA GLY A 227 -3.21 0.40 -0.72
C GLY A 227 -2.78 -0.92 -1.34
N ASN A 228 -3.13 -1.99 -0.67
CA ASN A 228 -3.22 -3.30 -1.29
C ASN A 228 -4.70 -3.54 -1.55
N THR A 229 -5.11 -3.46 -2.79
CA THR A 229 -6.47 -3.84 -3.13
C THR A 229 -6.69 -5.29 -2.75
N GLY A 230 -7.60 -5.52 -1.81
CA GLY A 230 -8.03 -6.87 -1.43
C GLY A 230 -9.19 -7.31 -2.32
N VAL A 231 -9.01 -8.39 -3.04
CA VAL A 231 -10.08 -9.10 -3.76
C VAL A 231 -10.30 -10.43 -3.05
N SER A 232 -11.48 -10.63 -2.48
CA SER A 232 -11.83 -11.88 -1.83
C SER A 232 -13.04 -12.49 -2.53
N ILE A 233 -12.96 -13.78 -2.83
CA ILE A 233 -14.02 -14.54 -3.47
C ILE A 233 -14.23 -15.81 -2.68
N GLY A 234 -15.46 -16.06 -2.28
CA GLY A 234 -15.78 -17.26 -1.53
C GLY A 234 -17.13 -17.85 -1.94
N GLY A 235 -17.20 -19.17 -1.92
CA GLY A 235 -18.40 -19.90 -2.32
C GLY A 235 -18.29 -21.37 -2.01
N TYR A 236 -19.10 -22.13 -2.72
CA TYR A 236 -19.11 -23.58 -2.67
C TYR A 236 -19.12 -24.12 -4.10
N ASP A 237 -18.32 -25.14 -4.36
CA ASP A 237 -18.34 -25.86 -5.62
C ASP A 237 -19.63 -26.73 -5.77
N ASP A 238 -19.78 -27.41 -6.91
CA ASP A 238 -20.94 -28.27 -7.20
C ASP A 238 -21.09 -29.43 -6.18
N GLU A 239 -20.02 -29.83 -5.50
CA GLU A 239 -20.00 -30.82 -4.42
C GLU A 239 -20.29 -30.23 -3.04
N ARG A 240 -20.61 -28.93 -2.97
CA ARG A 240 -20.79 -28.13 -1.72
C ARG A 240 -19.53 -28.04 -0.86
N LYS A 241 -18.36 -28.25 -1.45
CA LYS A 241 -17.08 -28.01 -0.80
C LYS A 241 -16.78 -26.51 -0.80
N PRO A 242 -16.44 -25.91 0.36
CA PRO A 242 -16.15 -24.49 0.43
C PRO A 242 -14.79 -24.18 -0.22
N TYR A 243 -14.73 -23.07 -0.93
CA TYR A 243 -13.50 -22.45 -1.36
C TYR A 243 -13.42 -20.98 -0.92
N ILE A 244 -12.23 -20.49 -0.73
CA ILE A 244 -11.93 -19.07 -0.47
C ILE A 244 -10.68 -18.73 -1.25
N TYR A 245 -10.77 -17.70 -2.06
CA TYR A 245 -9.64 -17.03 -2.66
C TYR A 245 -9.50 -15.65 -2.05
N VAL A 246 -8.26 -15.27 -1.68
CA VAL A 246 -7.92 -13.93 -1.23
C VAL A 246 -6.70 -13.50 -2.01
N ASP A 247 -6.83 -12.42 -2.74
CA ASP A 247 -5.75 -11.80 -3.49
C ASP A 247 -5.53 -10.37 -3.01
N PHE A 248 -4.26 -10.02 -2.91
CA PHE A 248 -3.86 -8.64 -2.69
C PHE A 248 -3.17 -8.15 -3.95
N SER A 249 -3.88 -7.36 -4.73
CA SER A 249 -3.33 -6.73 -5.91
C SER A 249 -2.26 -5.73 -5.50
N CYS A 250 -1.00 -6.10 -5.78
CA CYS A 250 0.15 -5.27 -5.48
C CYS A 250 0.23 -4.12 -6.46
N GLY A 251 0.33 -2.91 -5.94
CA GLY A 251 0.19 -1.68 -6.69
C GLY A 251 1.43 -1.14 -7.36
N THR A 252 1.62 0.15 -7.24
CA THR A 252 2.70 0.90 -7.88
C THR A 252 3.40 1.79 -6.88
N HIS A 253 4.69 2.03 -7.06
CA HIS A 253 5.40 3.09 -6.35
C HIS A 253 5.36 4.40 -7.14
N GLY A 254 5.37 5.52 -6.43
CA GLY A 254 5.60 6.82 -7.03
C GLY A 254 7.01 6.98 -7.58
N GLY A 255 7.21 7.96 -8.46
CA GLY A 255 8.52 8.39 -8.93
C GLY A 255 9.43 8.78 -7.76
N ARG A 256 10.72 8.47 -7.88
CA ARG A 256 11.75 8.75 -6.87
C ARG A 256 12.64 9.90 -7.33
N PRO A 257 13.33 10.60 -6.44
CA PRO A 257 14.23 11.69 -6.84
C PRO A 257 15.39 11.25 -7.77
N TRP A 258 15.63 9.97 -7.92
CA TRP A 258 16.73 9.39 -8.73
C TRP A 258 16.30 8.33 -9.75
N ALA A 259 15.03 7.90 -9.74
CA ALA A 259 14.56 6.83 -10.62
C ALA A 259 13.05 6.82 -10.77
N ASP A 260 12.56 6.20 -11.83
CA ASP A 260 11.13 5.94 -12.03
C ASP A 260 10.54 5.07 -10.92
N GLY A 261 9.24 5.21 -10.70
CA GLY A 261 8.47 4.34 -9.82
C GLY A 261 8.46 2.89 -10.31
N LEU A 262 8.34 1.95 -9.40
CA LEU A 262 8.27 0.54 -9.72
C LEU A 262 6.87 0.16 -10.19
N GLN A 263 6.77 -0.62 -11.26
CA GLN A 263 5.51 -1.15 -11.77
C GLN A 263 5.15 -2.46 -11.08
N GLY A 264 3.87 -2.66 -10.82
CA GLY A 264 3.35 -3.94 -10.30
C GLY A 264 4.02 -4.40 -9.00
N ASN A 265 4.55 -3.46 -8.21
CA ASN A 265 5.22 -3.76 -6.95
C ASN A 265 4.34 -3.35 -5.78
N SER A 266 4.40 -4.11 -4.70
CA SER A 266 3.61 -3.80 -3.51
C SER A 266 4.06 -2.50 -2.85
N ASN A 267 3.17 -1.92 -2.04
CA ASN A 267 3.50 -0.82 -1.14
C ASN A 267 4.72 -1.16 -0.27
N MET A 268 5.48 -0.15 0.15
CA MET A 268 6.73 -0.28 0.93
C MET A 268 6.60 -1.09 2.22
N PHE A 269 5.41 -1.25 2.76
CA PHE A 269 5.15 -2.01 3.99
C PHE A 269 4.63 -3.42 3.75
N ALA A 270 4.37 -3.83 2.52
CA ALA A 270 3.65 -5.06 2.24
C ALA A 270 4.58 -6.28 2.05
N ASN A 271 5.68 -6.13 1.33
CA ASN A 271 6.61 -7.23 1.00
C ASN A 271 5.89 -8.49 0.51
N MET A 272 5.00 -8.32 -0.47
CA MET A 272 4.18 -9.39 -1.04
C MET A 272 4.55 -9.68 -2.48
N ALA A 273 4.22 -10.90 -2.93
CA ALA A 273 4.22 -11.30 -4.32
C ALA A 273 2.83 -11.76 -4.74
N SER A 274 2.47 -11.55 -6.00
CA SER A 274 1.23 -12.10 -6.56
C SER A 274 1.34 -13.61 -6.73
N GLN A 275 0.22 -14.32 -6.49
CA GLN A 275 0.11 -15.72 -6.82
C GLN A 275 0.13 -15.90 -8.35
N SER A 276 0.76 -16.97 -8.84
CA SER A 276 0.78 -17.25 -10.27
C SER A 276 -0.61 -17.59 -10.80
N ILE A 277 -0.88 -17.20 -12.05
CA ILE A 277 -2.19 -17.43 -12.70
C ILE A 277 -2.52 -18.93 -12.73
N GLU A 278 -1.53 -19.77 -13.03
CA GLU A 278 -1.69 -21.22 -13.14
C GLU A 278 -2.15 -21.83 -11.81
N VAL A 279 -1.61 -21.37 -10.69
CA VAL A 279 -2.03 -21.83 -9.36
C VAL A 279 -3.45 -21.37 -9.06
N ILE A 280 -3.78 -20.10 -9.36
CA ILE A 280 -5.13 -19.57 -9.17
C ILE A 280 -6.15 -20.42 -9.93
N GLU A 281 -5.91 -20.65 -11.23
CA GLU A 281 -6.85 -21.38 -12.11
C GLU A 281 -6.93 -22.88 -11.79
N THR A 282 -5.88 -23.44 -11.18
CA THR A 282 -5.87 -24.85 -10.77
C THR A 282 -6.59 -25.07 -9.44
N GLU A 283 -6.47 -24.14 -8.50
CA GLU A 283 -6.97 -24.30 -7.13
C GLU A 283 -8.37 -23.67 -6.93
N GLN A 284 -8.73 -22.71 -7.79
CA GLN A 284 -9.94 -21.91 -7.61
C GLN A 284 -10.83 -21.99 -8.86
N PRO A 285 -12.16 -21.98 -8.70
CA PRO A 285 -13.10 -22.04 -9.83
C PRO A 285 -13.20 -20.66 -10.53
N MET A 286 -12.08 -20.19 -11.06
CA MET A 286 -12.00 -18.94 -11.80
C MET A 286 -10.97 -19.00 -12.91
N GLN A 287 -11.03 -18.04 -13.82
CA GLN A 287 -10.09 -17.84 -14.91
C GLN A 287 -9.60 -16.40 -14.93
N ILE A 288 -8.32 -16.18 -15.13
CA ILE A 288 -7.71 -14.86 -15.30
C ILE A 288 -7.64 -14.54 -16.79
N LEU A 289 -8.46 -13.59 -17.23
CA LEU A 289 -8.55 -13.23 -18.67
C LEU A 289 -7.47 -12.25 -19.10
N SER A 290 -7.04 -11.39 -18.19
CA SER A 290 -6.01 -10.37 -18.42
C SER A 290 -5.21 -10.12 -17.14
N TYR A 291 -3.90 -9.97 -17.29
CA TYR A 291 -3.00 -9.49 -16.25
C TYR A 291 -1.87 -8.72 -16.94
N GLU A 292 -2.02 -7.41 -17.04
CA GLU A 292 -1.17 -6.57 -17.85
C GLU A 292 -0.94 -5.19 -17.23
N LEU A 293 0.14 -4.52 -17.60
CA LEU A 293 0.37 -3.12 -17.27
C LEU A 293 -0.54 -2.21 -18.12
N VAL A 294 -1.00 -1.10 -17.54
CA VAL A 294 -1.91 -0.17 -18.23
C VAL A 294 -1.16 1.11 -18.56
N ALA A 295 -1.10 1.42 -19.86
CA ALA A 295 -0.47 2.63 -20.36
C ALA A 295 -1.16 3.92 -19.87
N ASP A 296 -0.42 5.03 -19.83
CA ASP A 296 -0.89 6.40 -19.55
C ASP A 296 -1.55 6.60 -18.16
N ARG A 297 -1.37 5.64 -17.25
CA ARG A 297 -1.98 5.74 -15.92
C ARG A 297 -0.99 6.16 -14.83
N ALA A 298 0.30 6.06 -15.11
CA ALA A 298 1.33 6.59 -14.22
C ALA A 298 1.39 8.12 -14.27
N GLY A 299 1.65 8.77 -13.16
CA GLY A 299 1.90 10.20 -13.10
C GLY A 299 3.17 10.58 -13.88
N ALA A 300 3.05 11.54 -14.79
CA ALA A 300 4.20 12.04 -15.55
C ALA A 300 5.14 12.81 -14.63
N GLY A 301 6.45 12.73 -14.88
CA GLY A 301 7.49 13.43 -14.12
C GLY A 301 8.84 13.29 -14.78
N LYS A 302 9.84 14.02 -14.30
CA LYS A 302 11.25 13.76 -14.62
C LYS A 302 11.57 12.30 -14.38
N TYR A 303 11.03 11.78 -13.27
CA TYR A 303 10.92 10.37 -12.98
C TYR A 303 9.44 10.00 -12.91
N ARG A 304 9.00 9.18 -13.85
CA ARG A 304 7.62 8.74 -13.99
C ARG A 304 7.21 7.88 -12.78
N GLY A 305 5.96 7.97 -12.36
CA GLY A 305 5.35 6.99 -11.45
C GLY A 305 5.35 5.58 -12.04
N GLY A 306 5.17 4.58 -11.23
CA GLY A 306 4.97 3.21 -11.67
C GLY A 306 3.68 3.07 -12.47
N ALA A 307 3.72 2.30 -13.56
CA ALA A 307 2.52 1.92 -14.30
C ALA A 307 1.75 0.87 -13.48
N PRO A 308 0.42 1.04 -13.32
CA PRO A 308 -0.41 0.05 -12.65
C PRO A 308 -0.68 -1.12 -13.56
N PHE A 309 -1.13 -2.22 -12.96
CA PHE A 309 -1.69 -3.31 -13.75
C PHE A 309 -3.21 -3.35 -13.64
N ARG A 310 -3.84 -4.04 -14.58
CA ARG A 310 -5.21 -4.52 -14.48
C ARG A 310 -5.23 -6.02 -14.41
N ARG A 311 -6.26 -6.56 -13.76
CA ARG A 311 -6.56 -7.99 -13.72
C ARG A 311 -8.06 -8.20 -13.91
N ASP A 312 -8.39 -9.14 -14.80
CA ASP A 312 -9.75 -9.55 -15.09
C ASP A 312 -9.97 -10.95 -14.57
N TYR A 313 -10.96 -11.12 -13.69
CA TYR A 313 -11.34 -12.37 -13.08
C TYR A 313 -12.68 -12.83 -13.66
N ARG A 314 -12.72 -13.97 -14.36
CA ARG A 314 -13.95 -14.64 -14.77
C ARG A 314 -14.31 -15.71 -13.75
N PHE A 315 -15.54 -15.69 -13.24
CA PHE A 315 -16.04 -16.67 -12.28
C PHE A 315 -16.62 -17.87 -13.01
N LEU A 316 -16.33 -19.07 -12.51
CA LEU A 316 -16.74 -20.35 -13.12
C LEU A 316 -17.75 -21.13 -12.30
N GLU A 317 -18.12 -20.63 -11.10
CA GLU A 317 -19.17 -21.21 -10.27
C GLU A 317 -20.51 -20.49 -10.43
N ARG A 318 -21.59 -21.18 -10.06
CA ARG A 318 -22.95 -20.65 -10.17
C ARG A 318 -23.19 -19.50 -9.22
N GLU A 319 -22.63 -19.61 -8.02
CA GLU A 319 -22.81 -18.66 -6.92
C GLU A 319 -21.49 -18.44 -6.18
N ALA A 320 -21.11 -17.20 -6.03
CA ALA A 320 -20.01 -16.79 -5.20
C ALA A 320 -20.26 -15.39 -4.62
N VAL A 321 -19.59 -15.06 -3.55
CA VAL A 321 -19.56 -13.70 -3.00
C VAL A 321 -18.22 -13.07 -3.37
N LEU A 322 -18.29 -11.98 -4.13
CA LEU A 322 -17.15 -11.10 -4.43
C LEU A 322 -17.12 -10.00 -3.39
N GLN A 323 -15.95 -9.81 -2.79
CA GLN A 323 -15.68 -8.71 -1.89
C GLN A 323 -14.42 -7.99 -2.35
N VAL A 324 -14.53 -6.69 -2.61
CA VAL A 324 -13.40 -5.83 -3.04
C VAL A 324 -13.18 -4.73 -2.01
N ARG A 325 -11.93 -4.50 -1.70
CA ARG A 325 -11.43 -3.41 -0.86
C ARG A 325 -10.33 -2.71 -1.62
N SER A 326 -10.72 -1.76 -2.48
CA SER A 326 -9.82 -0.86 -3.18
C SER A 326 -10.00 0.57 -2.70
N ASP A 327 -9.19 1.48 -3.21
CA ASP A 327 -9.25 2.91 -2.91
C ASP A 327 -8.67 3.72 -4.07
N ARG A 328 -8.52 5.04 -3.95
CA ARG A 328 -7.96 5.93 -4.99
C ARG A 328 -8.87 6.12 -6.22
N GLN A 329 -10.17 5.93 -6.10
CA GLN A 329 -11.10 6.31 -7.16
C GLN A 329 -11.40 7.81 -7.15
N LYS A 330 -11.48 8.41 -5.95
CA LYS A 330 -11.78 9.84 -5.75
C LYS A 330 -10.52 10.66 -5.51
N TYR A 331 -9.57 10.18 -4.71
CA TYR A 331 -8.35 10.87 -4.33
C TYR A 331 -7.13 10.21 -4.97
N ARG A 332 -6.54 10.89 -5.95
CA ARG A 332 -5.45 10.35 -6.79
C ARG A 332 -4.13 10.29 -6.03
N PRO A 333 -3.22 9.37 -6.40
CA PRO A 333 -1.84 9.40 -5.92
C PRO A 333 -1.15 10.70 -6.31
N TYR A 334 -0.70 11.49 -5.34
CA TYR A 334 -0.08 12.79 -5.57
C TYR A 334 1.29 12.66 -6.23
N GLY A 335 1.64 13.62 -7.10
CA GLY A 335 2.99 13.83 -7.59
C GLY A 335 3.78 14.75 -6.67
N LEU A 336 5.10 14.81 -6.83
CA LEU A 336 6.01 15.68 -6.09
C LEU A 336 6.85 16.56 -7.02
N TYR A 337 7.16 17.77 -6.58
CA TYR A 337 8.09 18.71 -7.23
C TYR A 337 7.80 18.98 -8.72
N GLY A 338 6.53 19.15 -9.07
CA GLY A 338 6.08 19.38 -10.43
C GLY A 338 5.72 18.10 -11.20
N GLY A 339 5.89 16.93 -10.58
CA GLY A 339 5.37 15.68 -11.12
C GLY A 339 3.83 15.64 -11.05
N TYR A 340 3.22 14.96 -12.02
CA TYR A 340 1.77 14.86 -12.12
C TYR A 340 1.23 13.73 -11.23
N PRO A 341 -0.03 13.83 -10.77
CA PRO A 341 -0.66 12.74 -10.06
C PRO A 341 -0.86 11.52 -10.97
N GLY A 342 -0.83 10.33 -10.37
CA GLY A 342 -1.23 9.10 -11.04
C GLY A 342 -2.71 9.10 -11.42
N GLN A 343 -3.15 8.25 -12.34
CA GLN A 343 -4.56 8.08 -12.67
C GLN A 343 -5.27 7.28 -11.55
N PRO A 344 -6.57 7.52 -11.33
CA PRO A 344 -7.33 6.85 -10.28
C PRO A 344 -7.49 5.35 -10.55
N SER A 345 -7.76 4.56 -9.52
CA SER A 345 -8.17 3.16 -9.67
C SER A 345 -9.56 3.05 -10.28
N ALA A 346 -9.89 1.89 -10.83
CA ALA A 346 -11.21 1.60 -11.38
C ALA A 346 -11.64 0.16 -11.12
N ASN A 347 -12.93 -0.01 -10.83
CA ASN A 347 -13.59 -1.31 -10.72
C ASN A 347 -14.72 -1.39 -11.73
N SER A 348 -14.83 -2.49 -12.46
CA SER A 348 -15.97 -2.71 -13.35
C SER A 348 -16.38 -4.18 -13.41
N LEU A 349 -17.67 -4.41 -13.67
CA LEU A 349 -18.21 -5.71 -13.99
C LEU A 349 -18.51 -5.80 -15.48
N ASN A 350 -18.22 -6.98 -16.04
CA ASN A 350 -18.46 -7.33 -17.43
C ASN A 350 -17.98 -6.23 -18.41
N PRO A 351 -16.66 -5.86 -18.37
CA PRO A 351 -16.13 -4.71 -19.09
C PRO A 351 -16.34 -4.75 -20.59
N ASP A 352 -16.43 -5.96 -21.17
CA ASP A 352 -16.63 -6.16 -22.62
C ASP A 352 -18.11 -6.31 -23.01
N LYS A 353 -19.02 -6.10 -22.06
CA LYS A 353 -20.48 -6.15 -22.26
C LYS A 353 -21.14 -4.87 -21.79
N GLU A 354 -21.90 -4.94 -20.66
CA GLU A 354 -22.56 -3.77 -20.07
C GLU A 354 -21.62 -2.77 -19.40
N ASN A 355 -20.39 -3.17 -19.12
CA ASN A 355 -19.32 -2.36 -18.49
C ASN A 355 -19.81 -1.54 -17.29
N ARG A 356 -20.34 -2.21 -16.29
CA ARG A 356 -20.89 -1.56 -15.11
C ARG A 356 -19.78 -1.08 -14.19
N THR A 357 -19.65 0.23 -14.01
CA THR A 357 -18.72 0.83 -13.02
C THR A 357 -19.14 0.48 -11.59
N MET A 358 -18.16 0.18 -10.74
CA MET A 358 -18.36 -0.22 -9.36
C MET A 358 -17.61 0.72 -8.41
N ALA A 359 -18.13 0.86 -7.19
CA ALA A 359 -17.45 1.59 -6.12
C ALA A 359 -16.11 0.96 -5.72
N SER A 360 -15.31 1.71 -4.97
CA SER A 360 -14.00 1.23 -4.48
C SER A 360 -14.13 0.06 -3.51
N LYS A 361 -15.20 0.01 -2.74
CA LYS A 361 -15.47 -1.05 -1.76
C LYS A 361 -16.84 -1.65 -2.04
N ILE A 362 -16.87 -2.94 -2.28
CA ILE A 362 -18.10 -3.67 -2.62
C ILE A 362 -18.12 -5.06 -1.97
N THR A 363 -19.32 -5.52 -1.67
CA THR A 363 -19.62 -6.92 -1.36
C THR A 363 -20.89 -7.27 -2.12
N MET A 364 -20.84 -8.29 -2.97
CA MET A 364 -21.98 -8.67 -3.80
C MET A 364 -21.94 -10.14 -4.20
N GLU A 365 -23.11 -10.69 -4.47
CA GLU A 365 -23.23 -11.99 -5.11
C GLU A 365 -22.91 -11.88 -6.61
N ILE A 366 -22.21 -12.89 -7.09
CA ILE A 366 -21.82 -13.05 -8.50
C ILE A 366 -22.11 -14.47 -8.97
N GLY A 367 -22.29 -14.63 -10.26
CA GLY A 367 -22.61 -15.93 -10.88
C GLY A 367 -21.65 -16.29 -12.01
N TYR A 368 -21.88 -17.47 -12.56
CA TYR A 368 -21.10 -18.04 -13.66
C TYR A 368 -20.95 -17.08 -14.84
N GLY A 369 -19.73 -16.94 -15.33
CA GLY A 369 -19.40 -16.10 -16.47
C GLY A 369 -19.31 -14.60 -16.19
N THR A 370 -19.61 -14.16 -14.96
CA THR A 370 -19.35 -12.78 -14.54
C THR A 370 -17.85 -12.47 -14.61
N VAL A 371 -17.48 -11.31 -15.14
CA VAL A 371 -16.10 -10.83 -15.20
C VAL A 371 -15.98 -9.62 -14.30
N PHE A 372 -15.08 -9.68 -13.32
CA PHE A 372 -14.68 -8.52 -12.54
C PHE A 372 -13.33 -8.01 -13.04
N ARG A 373 -13.25 -6.72 -13.38
CA ARG A 373 -12.01 -6.01 -13.71
C ARG A 373 -11.63 -5.07 -12.60
N HIS A 374 -10.39 -5.15 -12.16
CA HIS A 374 -9.76 -4.16 -11.33
C HIS A 374 -8.55 -3.54 -12.04
N GLU A 375 -8.53 -2.22 -12.13
CA GLU A 375 -7.37 -1.43 -12.54
C GLU A 375 -6.86 -0.65 -11.34
N LEU A 376 -5.61 -0.87 -10.98
CA LEU A 376 -4.95 -0.15 -9.90
C LEU A 376 -4.75 1.34 -10.24
N ALA A 377 -4.58 2.17 -9.23
CA ALA A 377 -4.14 3.53 -9.41
C ALA A 377 -2.67 3.57 -9.85
N GLY A 378 -2.32 4.50 -10.73
CA GLY A 378 -0.94 4.76 -11.12
C GLY A 378 -0.17 5.47 -10.02
N GLY A 379 1.14 5.22 -9.87
CA GLY A 379 1.99 5.99 -8.96
C GLY A 379 2.12 7.45 -9.40
N GLY A 380 2.28 8.39 -8.45
CA GLY A 380 2.54 9.80 -8.76
C GLY A 380 3.92 10.01 -9.38
N GLY A 381 4.08 11.02 -10.25
CA GLY A 381 5.37 11.42 -10.82
C GLY A 381 6.22 12.25 -9.86
N TRP A 382 7.52 12.28 -10.10
CA TRP A 382 8.47 13.12 -9.37
C TRP A 382 9.23 14.06 -10.31
N GLY A 383 9.25 15.35 -10.00
CA GLY A 383 9.90 16.38 -10.82
C GLY A 383 9.16 16.72 -12.10
N ASP A 384 9.52 17.85 -12.71
CA ASP A 384 8.86 18.33 -13.95
C ASP A 384 9.00 17.32 -15.09
N PRO A 385 7.90 16.83 -15.70
CA PRO A 385 7.96 15.92 -16.84
C PRO A 385 8.70 16.51 -18.07
N LEU A 386 8.77 17.83 -18.21
CA LEU A 386 9.56 18.47 -19.27
C LEU A 386 11.08 18.37 -19.06
N GLU A 387 11.53 17.91 -17.90
CA GLU A 387 12.94 17.60 -17.64
C GLU A 387 13.28 16.11 -17.85
N ARG A 388 12.27 15.27 -18.19
CA ARG A 388 12.53 13.86 -18.48
C ARG A 388 13.39 13.72 -19.72
N ASP A 389 14.39 12.87 -19.64
CA ASP A 389 15.22 12.47 -20.77
C ASP A 389 14.32 11.94 -21.91
N THR A 390 14.51 12.49 -23.12
CA THR A 390 13.69 12.16 -24.29
C THR A 390 13.85 10.71 -24.71
N GLU A 391 15.04 10.11 -24.55
CA GLU A 391 15.28 8.70 -24.82
C GLU A 391 14.51 7.79 -23.83
N LYS A 392 14.37 8.21 -22.58
CA LYS A 392 13.51 7.49 -21.62
C LYS A 392 12.04 7.56 -22.01
N VAL A 393 11.56 8.70 -22.52
CA VAL A 393 10.18 8.80 -23.03
C VAL A 393 10.00 7.89 -24.25
N LEU A 394 10.95 7.88 -25.19
CA LEU A 394 10.94 6.96 -26.32
C LEU A 394 10.89 5.50 -25.89
N MET A 395 11.68 5.13 -24.88
CA MET A 395 11.67 3.78 -24.33
C MET A 395 10.34 3.44 -23.64
N ASP A 396 9.73 4.40 -22.93
CA ASP A 396 8.40 4.21 -22.34
C ASP A 396 7.33 3.98 -23.42
N VAL A 397 7.42 4.68 -24.57
CA VAL A 397 6.52 4.47 -25.72
C VAL A 397 6.74 3.10 -26.36
N ARG A 398 8.00 2.68 -26.54
CA ARG A 398 8.33 1.33 -27.05
C ARG A 398 7.83 0.21 -26.15
N ASN A 399 7.85 0.43 -24.86
CA ASN A 399 7.40 -0.53 -23.83
C ASN A 399 5.88 -0.44 -23.55
N GLU A 400 5.15 0.36 -24.33
CA GLU A 400 3.70 0.54 -24.18
C GLU A 400 3.27 1.03 -22.79
N LEU A 401 4.16 1.76 -22.10
CA LEU A 401 3.87 2.38 -20.78
C LEU A 401 3.31 3.80 -20.94
N VAL A 402 3.66 4.46 -22.03
CA VAL A 402 3.22 5.82 -22.41
C VAL A 402 2.83 5.80 -23.87
N SER A 403 1.65 6.34 -24.22
CA SER A 403 1.24 6.50 -25.60
C SER A 403 2.03 7.65 -26.28
N THR A 404 2.04 7.67 -27.60
CA THR A 404 2.60 8.81 -28.35
C THR A 404 1.87 10.12 -28.05
N GLU A 405 0.57 10.04 -27.78
CA GLU A 405 -0.25 11.19 -27.38
C GLU A 405 0.17 11.73 -26.01
N ALA A 406 0.33 10.87 -25.01
CA ALA A 406 0.79 11.26 -23.68
C ALA A 406 2.25 11.75 -23.72
N ALA A 407 3.12 11.14 -24.53
CA ALA A 407 4.49 11.61 -24.75
C ALA A 407 4.50 13.07 -25.25
N PHE A 408 3.65 13.40 -26.21
CA PHE A 408 3.53 14.76 -26.74
C PHE A 408 2.86 15.73 -25.76
N LYS A 409 1.77 15.29 -25.11
CA LYS A 409 0.97 16.15 -24.23
C LYS A 409 1.68 16.47 -22.92
N ASP A 410 2.16 15.43 -22.22
CA ASP A 410 2.64 15.53 -20.84
C ASP A 410 4.15 15.77 -20.77
N TYR A 411 4.93 15.17 -21.66
CA TYR A 411 6.39 15.28 -21.69
C TYR A 411 6.92 16.25 -22.75
N GLY A 412 6.06 16.68 -23.67
CA GLY A 412 6.44 17.53 -24.79
C GLY A 412 7.40 16.84 -25.75
N VAL A 413 7.35 15.51 -25.90
CA VAL A 413 8.26 14.74 -26.76
C VAL A 413 7.52 14.26 -28.00
N MET A 414 8.08 14.58 -29.18
CA MET A 414 7.59 14.10 -30.45
C MET A 414 8.31 12.82 -30.86
N VAL A 415 7.57 11.71 -30.85
CA VAL A 415 8.08 10.37 -31.18
C VAL A 415 7.59 9.98 -32.57
N ASP A 416 8.51 9.62 -33.45
CA ASP A 416 8.23 8.95 -34.74
C ASP A 416 8.25 7.43 -34.52
N THR A 417 7.10 6.80 -34.58
CA THR A 417 6.96 5.35 -34.40
C THR A 417 7.36 4.54 -35.63
N ALA A 418 7.50 5.15 -36.80
CA ALA A 418 7.97 4.45 -38.00
C ALA A 418 9.49 4.22 -37.97
N THR A 419 10.22 5.20 -37.44
CA THR A 419 11.69 5.14 -37.30
C THR A 419 12.14 4.83 -35.85
N TRP A 420 11.25 4.94 -34.92
CA TRP A 420 11.53 4.85 -33.48
C TRP A 420 12.61 5.85 -33.02
N THR A 421 12.44 7.11 -33.44
CA THR A 421 13.31 8.22 -33.08
C THR A 421 12.52 9.37 -32.46
N VAL A 422 13.24 10.26 -31.79
CA VAL A 422 12.69 11.53 -31.27
C VAL A 422 13.02 12.63 -32.28
N ASP A 423 12.01 13.41 -32.68
CA ASP A 423 12.22 14.67 -33.40
C ASP A 423 12.67 15.73 -32.40
N ALA A 424 13.96 16.05 -32.40
CA ALA A 424 14.56 16.95 -31.41
C ALA A 424 14.05 18.39 -31.56
N ASP A 425 13.91 18.91 -32.79
CA ASP A 425 13.48 20.29 -33.05
C ASP A 425 12.01 20.50 -32.68
N ALA A 426 11.14 19.56 -33.08
CA ALA A 426 9.73 19.58 -32.70
C ALA A 426 9.53 19.40 -31.19
N THR A 427 10.34 18.58 -30.55
CA THR A 427 10.33 18.36 -29.07
C THR A 427 10.72 19.63 -28.33
N GLU A 428 11.81 20.30 -28.73
CA GLU A 428 12.24 21.56 -28.10
C GLU A 428 11.18 22.66 -28.26
N ALA A 429 10.64 22.83 -29.46
CA ALA A 429 9.57 23.78 -29.74
C ALA A 429 8.31 23.49 -28.89
N ARG A 430 7.93 22.22 -28.78
CA ARG A 430 6.78 21.81 -27.96
C ARG A 430 7.01 22.06 -26.45
N ARG A 431 8.15 21.70 -25.94
CA ARG A 431 8.53 21.96 -24.52
C ARG A 431 8.55 23.46 -24.23
N ALA A 432 9.10 24.27 -25.13
CA ALA A 432 9.08 25.72 -25.01
C ALA A 432 7.64 26.28 -24.96
N ALA A 433 6.77 25.79 -25.83
CA ALA A 433 5.36 26.21 -25.88
C ALA A 433 4.61 25.82 -24.58
N ILE A 434 4.84 24.62 -24.05
CA ILE A 434 4.24 24.20 -22.77
C ILE A 434 4.74 25.09 -21.62
N ARG A 435 6.07 25.37 -21.55
CA ARG A 435 6.63 26.25 -20.51
C ARG A 435 6.06 27.68 -20.59
N ALA A 436 5.91 28.21 -21.78
CA ALA A 436 5.33 29.54 -21.99
C ALA A 436 3.84 29.64 -21.61
N GLY A 437 3.10 28.53 -21.71
CA GLY A 437 1.69 28.44 -21.31
C GLY A 437 1.47 28.21 -19.81
N ARG A 438 2.52 27.89 -19.06
CA ARG A 438 2.42 27.70 -17.60
C ARG A 438 2.37 29.06 -16.91
N THR A 439 1.26 29.39 -16.27
CA THR A 439 1.17 30.53 -15.37
C THR A 439 1.83 30.19 -14.03
N GLY A 440 2.34 31.19 -13.29
CA GLY A 440 3.18 30.99 -12.07
C GLY A 440 2.55 30.14 -10.95
N GLU A 441 1.24 29.85 -11.01
CA GLU A 441 0.55 28.95 -10.07
C GLU A 441 0.78 27.46 -10.39
N THR A 442 1.07 27.09 -11.62
CA THR A 442 1.37 25.71 -12.02
C THR A 442 2.77 25.21 -11.59
N ALA A 443 3.63 26.11 -11.11
CA ALA A 443 4.96 25.78 -10.59
C ALA A 443 4.95 25.46 -9.08
N LYS A 444 3.84 25.70 -8.40
CA LYS A 444 3.69 25.35 -6.97
C LYS A 444 3.47 23.84 -6.84
N VAL A 445 4.15 23.33 -5.91
CA VAL A 445 4.12 21.98 -5.43
C VAL A 445 2.68 21.53 -5.22
N MET A 446 2.26 20.49 -5.93
CA MET A 446 0.87 20.08 -6.11
C MET A 446 0.25 19.35 -4.89
N TRP A 447 0.72 19.58 -3.68
CA TRP A 447 0.15 19.00 -2.45
C TRP A 447 -0.67 19.96 -1.58
N GLU A 448 -0.86 21.22 -2.00
CA GLU A 448 -1.65 22.18 -1.21
C GLU A 448 -3.14 21.81 -1.11
N GLU A 449 -3.63 20.92 -2.02
CA GLU A 449 -4.98 20.35 -1.95
C GLU A 449 -4.97 18.87 -2.34
N PRO A 450 -5.85 18.05 -1.75
CA PRO A 450 -6.02 16.65 -2.16
C PRO A 450 -6.29 16.56 -3.67
N GLN A 451 -5.57 15.68 -4.35
CA GLN A 451 -5.70 15.49 -5.79
C GLN A 451 -6.98 14.71 -6.11
N MET A 452 -8.12 15.39 -6.08
CA MET A 452 -9.43 14.77 -6.35
C MET A 452 -9.65 14.53 -7.84
N THR A 453 -10.40 13.48 -8.16
CA THR A 453 -10.96 13.27 -9.50
C THR A 453 -12.09 14.27 -9.77
N ASP A 454 -12.41 14.52 -11.05
CA ASP A 454 -13.52 15.42 -11.39
C ASP A 454 -14.86 14.92 -10.82
N ALA A 455 -15.05 13.61 -10.66
CA ALA A 455 -16.22 13.02 -10.03
C ALA A 455 -16.31 13.30 -8.51
N ALA A 456 -15.22 13.67 -7.86
CA ALA A 456 -15.20 14.01 -6.43
C ALA A 456 -15.30 15.51 -6.16
N LYS A 457 -15.24 16.35 -7.23
CA LYS A 457 -15.37 17.81 -7.15
C LYS A 457 -16.82 18.32 -7.30
N GLY A 458 -17.75 17.45 -7.65
CA GLY A 458 -19.20 17.70 -7.74
C GLY A 458 -19.89 17.11 -6.54
#